data_709f44095ae28aedc82d77b9c1d976f7
#
_entry.id   709f44095ae28aedc82d77b9c1d976f7
#
_cell.length_a   1.000
_cell.length_b   1.000
_cell.length_c   1.000
_cell.angle_alpha   90.00
_cell.angle_beta   90.00
_cell.angle_gamma   90.00
#
_symmetry.space_group_name_H-M   'P 1'
#
loop_
_entity.id
_entity.type
_entity.pdbx_description
1 polymer ?
#
loop_
_entity_poly.entity_id
_entity_poly.type
_entity_poly.pdbx_seq_one_letter_code
_entity_poly.pdbx_strand_id
1 'polypeptide(L)'
;QIRLAEVLSIDSVNNKIETTIGEFFYDYLVIAIGCTTNFFGNDEIRSHAFTLKTTYDAINIRNHILQTFEDIISAETSDREGLLNLTIVGAGPTGVELAGAFAEIKNNILPKDYPDIDFTHFKISLIEGSKDTLNSMSISAKRTSKKYLQKMGVNIITETFVKRYDGNLLELSNGNIIKSKTVIWAAGVIGNTIKGLPNNIQAVGNRIEVNRTNLVEGTKNIFAIGDIALMKTPKYQKGHPQLANVAINQAKNLAFNLNKAK
;
A
#
# COMPACT_ATOMS: atom_id res chain seq x y z
N GLN A 1 -17.46 23.79 5.49
CA GLN A 1 -17.33 24.04 4.05
C GLN A 1 -16.25 23.12 3.49
N ILE A 2 -16.51 22.45 2.35
CA ILE A 2 -15.54 21.62 1.63
C ILE A 2 -14.93 22.47 0.51
N ARG A 3 -13.60 22.38 0.35
CA ARG A 3 -12.84 23.01 -0.74
C ARG A 3 -11.95 21.98 -1.41
N LEU A 4 -11.93 21.97 -2.72
CA LEU A 4 -11.04 21.14 -3.52
C LEU A 4 -9.80 21.97 -3.86
N ALA A 5 -8.68 21.65 -3.21
CA ALA A 5 -7.40 22.33 -3.39
C ALA A 5 -6.26 21.42 -2.94
N GLU A 6 -5.09 21.61 -3.51
CA GLU A 6 -3.85 21.02 -3.02
C GLU A 6 -3.27 21.91 -1.91
N VAL A 7 -2.88 21.30 -0.79
CA VAL A 7 -2.13 22.00 0.28
C VAL A 7 -0.65 21.94 -0.05
N LEU A 8 -0.05 23.09 -0.28
CA LEU A 8 1.35 23.22 -0.70
C LEU A 8 2.31 23.25 0.49
N SER A 9 1.91 23.97 1.55
CA SER A 9 2.73 24.10 2.77
C SER A 9 1.89 24.49 3.98
N ILE A 10 2.45 24.24 5.16
CA ILE A 10 1.92 24.66 6.47
C ILE A 10 2.91 25.66 7.08
N ASP A 11 2.41 26.85 7.44
CA ASP A 11 3.13 27.80 8.27
C ASP A 11 2.62 27.66 9.72
N SER A 12 3.31 26.85 10.50
CA SER A 12 2.93 26.54 11.88
C SER A 12 3.16 27.72 12.85
N VAL A 13 3.94 28.72 12.45
CA VAL A 13 4.22 29.91 13.28
C VAL A 13 3.08 30.91 13.15
N ASN A 14 2.57 31.13 11.94
CA ASN A 14 1.52 32.10 11.65
C ASN A 14 0.12 31.44 11.56
N ASN A 15 -0.02 30.15 11.87
CA ASN A 15 -1.29 29.39 11.83
C ASN A 15 -1.99 29.49 10.48
N LYS A 16 -1.25 29.31 9.37
CA LYS A 16 -1.82 29.33 8.04
C LYS A 16 -1.38 28.15 7.18
N ILE A 17 -2.19 27.80 6.22
CA ILE A 17 -1.86 26.87 5.15
C ILE A 17 -1.85 27.60 3.80
N GLU A 18 -0.89 27.27 2.95
CA GLU A 18 -0.83 27.70 1.57
C GLU A 18 -1.41 26.61 0.67
N THR A 19 -2.27 27.00 -0.24
CA THR A 19 -2.95 26.07 -1.15
C THR A 19 -2.96 26.61 -2.58
N THR A 20 -3.31 25.77 -3.54
CA THR A 20 -3.47 26.16 -4.95
C THR A 20 -4.57 27.21 -5.20
N ILE A 21 -5.43 27.47 -4.21
CA ILE A 21 -6.53 28.47 -4.32
C ILE A 21 -6.40 29.61 -3.31
N GLY A 22 -5.22 29.78 -2.73
CA GLY A 22 -4.93 30.85 -1.77
C GLY A 22 -4.55 30.36 -0.38
N GLU A 23 -4.40 31.30 0.54
CA GLU A 23 -4.02 31.07 1.94
C GLU A 23 -5.27 30.92 2.82
N PHE A 24 -5.18 30.04 3.83
CA PHE A 24 -6.22 29.87 4.84
C PHE A 24 -5.59 29.91 6.24
N PHE A 25 -6.16 30.70 7.13
CA PHE A 25 -5.78 30.75 8.53
C PHE A 25 -6.60 29.76 9.34
N TYR A 26 -6.00 29.21 10.41
CA TYR A 26 -6.64 28.22 11.28
C TYR A 26 -6.39 28.51 12.76
N ASP A 27 -7.37 28.22 13.59
CA ASP A 27 -7.21 28.11 15.04
C ASP A 27 -6.68 26.72 15.41
N TYR A 28 -7.23 25.69 14.77
CA TYR A 28 -6.81 24.30 14.89
C TYR A 28 -6.65 23.67 13.50
N LEU A 29 -5.56 22.94 13.30
CA LEU A 29 -5.28 22.20 12.06
C LEU A 29 -5.29 20.70 12.33
N VAL A 30 -6.05 19.95 11.54
CA VAL A 30 -6.04 18.48 11.59
C VAL A 30 -5.47 17.93 10.29
N ILE A 31 -4.33 17.24 10.37
CA ILE A 31 -3.65 16.61 9.25
C ILE A 31 -4.14 15.16 9.13
N ALA A 32 -4.81 14.84 8.01
CA ALA A 32 -5.37 13.52 7.74
C ALA A 32 -5.01 13.03 6.33
N ILE A 33 -3.81 13.37 5.84
CA ILE A 33 -3.36 13.16 4.47
C ILE A 33 -3.01 11.70 4.14
N GLY A 34 -3.01 10.81 5.13
CA GLY A 34 -2.78 9.39 4.97
C GLY A 34 -1.37 9.02 4.49
N CYS A 35 -1.27 7.95 3.72
CA CYS A 35 -0.02 7.39 3.22
C CYS A 35 -0.15 7.02 1.74
N THR A 36 1.00 6.86 1.08
CA THR A 36 1.14 6.36 -0.29
C THR A 36 1.94 5.07 -0.33
N THR A 37 2.05 4.45 -1.49
CA THR A 37 2.87 3.26 -1.71
C THR A 37 4.35 3.56 -1.48
N ASN A 38 5.03 2.68 -0.76
CA ASN A 38 6.47 2.75 -0.51
C ASN A 38 7.22 1.87 -1.50
N PHE A 39 8.00 2.48 -2.37
CA PHE A 39 8.89 1.79 -3.32
C PHE A 39 10.34 1.69 -2.80
N PHE A 40 10.59 2.07 -1.54
CA PHE A 40 11.92 2.02 -0.89
C PHE A 40 13.01 2.74 -1.68
N GLY A 41 12.66 3.84 -2.38
CA GLY A 41 13.58 4.63 -3.20
C GLY A 41 13.89 4.03 -4.58
N ASN A 42 13.19 2.97 -4.99
CA ASN A 42 13.39 2.36 -6.29
C ASN A 42 12.42 2.95 -7.33
N ASP A 43 12.93 3.90 -8.12
CA ASP A 43 12.13 4.59 -9.13
C ASP A 43 11.84 3.73 -10.36
N GLU A 44 12.68 2.72 -10.67
CA GLU A 44 12.43 1.78 -11.75
C GLU A 44 11.21 0.91 -11.44
N ILE A 45 11.13 0.36 -10.22
CA ILE A 45 9.94 -0.38 -9.78
C ILE A 45 8.71 0.53 -9.79
N ARG A 46 8.86 1.78 -9.31
CA ARG A 46 7.76 2.77 -9.29
C ARG A 46 7.17 3.03 -10.66
N SER A 47 8.01 3.07 -11.70
CA SER A 47 7.57 3.40 -13.07
C SER A 47 6.89 2.25 -13.79
N HIS A 48 7.06 1.01 -13.33
CA HIS A 48 6.58 -0.19 -14.03
C HIS A 48 5.57 -1.02 -13.23
N ALA A 49 5.62 -0.99 -11.91
CA ALA A 49 4.72 -1.79 -11.09
C ALA A 49 3.37 -1.08 -10.83
N PHE A 50 2.30 -1.86 -10.80
CA PHE A 50 0.98 -1.38 -10.40
C PHE A 50 0.91 -1.21 -8.88
N THR A 51 0.18 -0.19 -8.44
CA THR A 51 -0.20 0.01 -7.03
C THR A 51 -1.68 -0.31 -6.83
N LEU A 52 -2.08 -0.58 -5.59
CA LEU A 52 -3.49 -0.70 -5.23
C LEU A 52 -3.78 0.14 -3.97
N LYS A 53 -4.03 1.41 -4.17
CA LYS A 53 -4.40 2.35 -3.11
C LYS A 53 -5.74 3.02 -3.36
N THR A 54 -6.08 3.22 -4.62
CA THR A 54 -7.28 3.95 -5.06
C THR A 54 -8.17 3.08 -5.95
N THR A 55 -9.42 3.49 -6.13
CA THR A 55 -10.32 2.87 -7.12
C THR A 55 -9.75 2.98 -8.54
N TYR A 56 -9.05 4.06 -8.85
CA TYR A 56 -8.37 4.24 -10.13
C TYR A 56 -7.29 3.17 -10.35
N ASP A 57 -6.48 2.88 -9.33
CA ASP A 57 -5.48 1.80 -9.39
C ASP A 57 -6.14 0.45 -9.66
N ALA A 58 -7.25 0.16 -8.99
CA ALA A 58 -7.99 -1.10 -9.19
C ALA A 58 -8.53 -1.23 -10.62
N ILE A 59 -9.04 -0.15 -11.20
CA ILE A 59 -9.51 -0.10 -12.59
C ILE A 59 -8.35 -0.32 -13.55
N ASN A 60 -7.20 0.31 -13.31
CA ASN A 60 -6.00 0.15 -14.14
C ASN A 60 -5.48 -1.29 -14.11
N ILE A 61 -5.39 -1.90 -12.92
CA ILE A 61 -4.99 -3.31 -12.79
C ILE A 61 -5.98 -4.21 -13.56
N ARG A 62 -7.28 -4.04 -13.37
CA ARG A 62 -8.31 -4.80 -14.08
C ARG A 62 -8.16 -4.67 -15.60
N ASN A 63 -8.06 -3.45 -16.11
CA ASN A 63 -7.96 -3.20 -17.55
C ASN A 63 -6.67 -3.80 -18.13
N HIS A 64 -5.54 -3.66 -17.41
CA HIS A 64 -4.27 -4.27 -17.82
C HIS A 64 -4.37 -5.80 -17.88
N ILE A 65 -4.99 -6.44 -16.89
CA ILE A 65 -5.16 -7.90 -16.86
C ILE A 65 -6.05 -8.40 -18.00
N LEU A 66 -7.15 -7.71 -18.27
CA LEU A 66 -7.99 -8.05 -19.43
C LEU A 66 -7.22 -7.92 -20.74
N GLN A 67 -6.48 -6.81 -20.93
CA GLN A 67 -5.62 -6.63 -22.09
C GLN A 67 -4.55 -7.72 -22.19
N THR A 68 -3.96 -8.12 -21.06
CA THR A 68 -2.96 -9.20 -21.02
C THR A 68 -3.53 -10.52 -21.55
N PHE A 69 -4.78 -10.85 -21.25
CA PHE A 69 -5.41 -12.07 -21.78
C PHE A 69 -5.70 -11.98 -23.27
N GLU A 70 -6.11 -10.84 -23.79
CA GLU A 70 -6.24 -10.62 -25.23
C GLU A 70 -4.87 -10.75 -25.94
N ASP A 71 -3.82 -10.18 -25.33
CA ASP A 71 -2.45 -10.27 -25.87
C ASP A 71 -1.93 -11.70 -25.91
N ILE A 72 -2.28 -12.56 -24.93
CA ILE A 72 -1.87 -13.98 -24.91
C ILE A 72 -2.38 -14.73 -26.15
N ILE A 73 -3.57 -14.41 -26.65
CA ILE A 73 -4.16 -15.07 -27.82
C ILE A 73 -3.30 -14.83 -29.05
N SER A 74 -2.75 -13.63 -29.21
CA SER A 74 -1.97 -13.20 -30.37
C SER A 74 -0.45 -13.32 -30.18
N ALA A 75 0.05 -13.55 -28.95
CA ALA A 75 1.47 -13.55 -28.64
C ALA A 75 2.23 -14.77 -29.19
N GLU A 76 3.48 -14.54 -29.57
CA GLU A 76 4.43 -15.62 -29.84
C GLU A 76 4.77 -16.39 -28.56
N THR A 77 5.20 -17.65 -28.70
CA THR A 77 5.46 -18.54 -27.54
C THR A 77 6.49 -17.97 -26.57
N SER A 78 7.49 -17.24 -27.06
CA SER A 78 8.54 -16.59 -26.24
C SER A 78 8.01 -15.51 -25.29
N ASP A 79 6.93 -14.82 -25.67
CA ASP A 79 6.37 -13.68 -24.92
C ASP A 79 5.27 -14.11 -23.97
N ARG A 80 4.64 -15.26 -24.22
CA ARG A 80 3.55 -15.79 -23.39
C ARG A 80 3.95 -16.01 -21.93
N GLU A 81 5.20 -16.40 -21.65
CA GLU A 81 5.65 -16.64 -20.29
C GLU A 81 5.45 -15.40 -19.38
N GLY A 82 5.85 -14.22 -19.87
CA GLY A 82 5.69 -12.97 -19.11
C GLY A 82 4.23 -12.56 -18.91
N LEU A 83 3.38 -12.80 -19.91
CA LEU A 83 1.95 -12.52 -19.87
C LEU A 83 1.20 -13.48 -18.92
N LEU A 84 1.66 -14.74 -18.82
CA LEU A 84 1.08 -15.77 -17.95
C LEU A 84 1.61 -15.73 -16.51
N ASN A 85 2.39 -14.73 -16.12
CA ASN A 85 2.90 -14.56 -14.77
C ASN A 85 2.33 -13.27 -14.16
N LEU A 86 1.53 -13.43 -13.11
CA LEU A 86 1.08 -12.34 -12.23
C LEU A 86 1.88 -12.40 -10.93
N THR A 87 2.60 -11.33 -10.62
CA THR A 87 3.44 -11.27 -9.43
C THR A 87 2.94 -10.20 -8.48
N ILE A 88 2.73 -10.58 -7.22
CA ILE A 88 2.35 -9.67 -6.13
C ILE A 88 3.54 -9.56 -5.19
N VAL A 89 3.98 -8.35 -4.88
CA VAL A 89 5.10 -8.08 -3.99
C VAL A 89 4.59 -7.51 -2.67
N GLY A 90 4.87 -8.22 -1.57
CA GLY A 90 4.39 -7.93 -0.22
C GLY A 90 3.24 -8.84 0.19
N ALA A 91 3.48 -9.71 1.20
CA ALA A 91 2.48 -10.62 1.76
C ALA A 91 1.84 -10.10 3.06
N GLY A 92 1.62 -8.79 3.13
CA GLY A 92 0.72 -8.16 4.09
C GLY A 92 -0.74 -8.46 3.77
N PRO A 93 -1.72 -7.89 4.52
CA PRO A 93 -3.15 -8.13 4.28
C PRO A 93 -3.57 -7.93 2.83
N THR A 94 -3.21 -6.81 2.23
CA THR A 94 -3.55 -6.48 0.84
C THR A 94 -3.00 -7.51 -0.16
N GLY A 95 -1.73 -7.89 -0.04
CA GLY A 95 -1.12 -8.85 -0.97
C GLY A 95 -1.70 -10.25 -0.82
N VAL A 96 -2.00 -10.68 0.39
CA VAL A 96 -2.66 -11.98 0.66
C VAL A 96 -4.09 -12.01 0.10
N GLU A 97 -4.87 -10.94 0.29
CA GLU A 97 -6.22 -10.80 -0.26
C GLU A 97 -6.21 -10.80 -1.79
N LEU A 98 -5.30 -10.02 -2.40
CA LEU A 98 -5.12 -10.01 -3.86
C LEU A 98 -4.73 -11.38 -4.42
N ALA A 99 -3.75 -12.04 -3.80
CA ALA A 99 -3.30 -13.36 -4.25
C ALA A 99 -4.44 -14.38 -4.20
N GLY A 100 -5.27 -14.34 -3.15
CA GLY A 100 -6.46 -15.17 -3.02
C GLY A 100 -7.51 -14.85 -4.09
N ALA A 101 -7.83 -13.57 -4.27
CA ALA A 101 -8.82 -13.14 -5.27
C ALA A 101 -8.40 -13.52 -6.70
N PHE A 102 -7.14 -13.30 -7.07
CA PHE A 102 -6.65 -13.73 -8.39
C PHE A 102 -6.61 -15.25 -8.56
N ALA A 103 -6.33 -15.98 -7.50
CA ALA A 103 -6.39 -17.44 -7.55
C ALA A 103 -7.83 -17.95 -7.74
N GLU A 104 -8.83 -17.32 -7.10
CA GLU A 104 -10.24 -17.62 -7.34
C GLU A 104 -10.67 -17.28 -8.78
N ILE A 105 -10.28 -16.13 -9.28
CA ILE A 105 -10.53 -15.71 -10.67
C ILE A 105 -9.92 -16.72 -11.64
N LYS A 106 -8.64 -17.08 -11.45
CA LYS A 106 -7.93 -18.07 -12.25
C LYS A 106 -8.66 -19.41 -12.29
N ASN A 107 -9.11 -19.89 -11.12
CA ASN A 107 -9.64 -21.26 -11.02
C ASN A 107 -11.11 -21.36 -11.41
N ASN A 108 -11.90 -20.29 -11.27
CA ASN A 108 -13.36 -20.37 -11.37
C ASN A 108 -13.96 -19.53 -12.51
N ILE A 109 -13.26 -18.49 -12.97
CA ILE A 109 -13.79 -17.50 -13.92
C ILE A 109 -13.08 -17.60 -15.26
N LEU A 110 -11.75 -17.42 -15.28
CA LEU A 110 -10.97 -17.33 -16.53
C LEU A 110 -11.15 -18.50 -17.49
N PRO A 111 -11.23 -19.78 -17.05
CA PRO A 111 -11.44 -20.89 -17.97
C PRO A 111 -12.79 -20.88 -18.68
N LYS A 112 -13.77 -20.15 -18.15
CA LYS A 112 -15.09 -19.99 -18.78
C LYS A 112 -15.11 -18.84 -19.78
N ASP A 113 -14.43 -17.74 -19.43
CA ASP A 113 -14.40 -16.52 -20.24
C ASP A 113 -13.41 -16.63 -21.41
N TYR A 114 -12.33 -17.41 -21.23
CA TYR A 114 -11.24 -17.61 -22.19
C TYR A 114 -10.95 -19.11 -22.40
N PRO A 115 -11.85 -19.89 -23.02
CA PRO A 115 -11.73 -21.34 -23.15
C PRO A 115 -10.51 -21.79 -23.98
N ASP A 116 -9.99 -20.91 -24.85
CA ASP A 116 -8.83 -21.19 -25.71
C ASP A 116 -7.48 -20.96 -25.03
N ILE A 117 -7.46 -20.48 -23.79
CA ILE A 117 -6.25 -20.24 -23.01
C ILE A 117 -6.07 -21.37 -21.99
N ASP A 118 -4.91 -22.02 -22.02
CA ASP A 118 -4.52 -22.98 -20.98
C ASP A 118 -4.02 -22.26 -19.72
N PHE A 119 -4.91 -22.03 -18.77
CA PHE A 119 -4.61 -21.40 -17.48
C PHE A 119 -3.80 -22.29 -16.52
N THR A 120 -3.46 -23.54 -16.86
CA THR A 120 -2.50 -24.34 -16.07
C THR A 120 -1.13 -23.67 -16.04
N HIS A 121 -0.78 -22.96 -17.10
CA HIS A 121 0.46 -22.18 -17.20
C HIS A 121 0.39 -20.80 -16.57
N PHE A 122 -0.81 -20.29 -16.21
CA PHE A 122 -0.95 -19.00 -15.52
C PHE A 122 -0.49 -19.12 -14.07
N LYS A 123 0.61 -18.47 -13.74
CA LYS A 123 1.24 -18.50 -12.41
C LYS A 123 0.91 -17.24 -11.63
N ILE A 124 0.53 -17.41 -10.36
CA ILE A 124 0.38 -16.31 -9.40
C ILE A 124 1.49 -16.48 -8.37
N SER A 125 2.40 -15.53 -8.30
CA SER A 125 3.50 -15.52 -7.33
C SER A 125 3.32 -14.42 -6.30
N LEU A 126 3.47 -14.75 -5.01
CA LEU A 126 3.45 -13.82 -3.89
C LEU A 126 4.84 -13.77 -3.26
N ILE A 127 5.52 -12.62 -3.39
CA ILE A 127 6.89 -12.42 -2.91
C ILE A 127 6.84 -11.63 -1.60
N GLU A 128 7.58 -12.10 -0.58
CA GLU A 128 7.63 -11.49 0.74
C GLU A 128 9.07 -11.46 1.28
N GLY A 129 9.51 -10.31 1.76
CA GLY A 129 10.84 -10.13 2.37
C GLY A 129 10.99 -10.80 3.73
N SER A 130 9.90 -10.94 4.47
CA SER A 130 9.89 -11.64 5.76
C SER A 130 9.69 -13.14 5.62
N LYS A 131 9.85 -13.87 6.73
CA LYS A 131 9.70 -15.34 6.76
C LYS A 131 8.26 -15.81 6.52
N ASP A 132 7.29 -15.01 6.91
CA ASP A 132 5.88 -15.41 6.94
C ASP A 132 4.99 -14.43 6.18
N THR A 133 3.92 -14.94 5.57
CA THR A 133 2.77 -14.12 5.18
C THR A 133 2.09 -13.55 6.42
N LEU A 134 1.45 -12.38 6.32
CA LEU A 134 0.78 -11.69 7.43
C LEU A 134 1.67 -11.54 8.67
N ASN A 135 2.94 -11.15 8.48
CA ASN A 135 3.98 -11.20 9.53
C ASN A 135 3.63 -10.45 10.82
N SER A 136 2.76 -9.45 10.77
CA SER A 136 2.25 -8.70 11.92
C SER A 136 1.10 -9.36 12.66
N MET A 137 0.57 -10.48 12.16
CA MET A 137 -0.59 -11.18 12.72
C MET A 137 -0.21 -12.38 13.58
N SER A 138 -1.21 -13.06 14.15
CA SER A 138 -1.03 -14.24 14.99
C SER A 138 -0.39 -15.41 14.21
N ILE A 139 0.28 -16.32 14.93
CA ILE A 139 0.88 -17.53 14.33
C ILE A 139 -0.17 -18.37 13.58
N SER A 140 -1.40 -18.44 14.11
CA SER A 140 -2.50 -19.12 13.44
C SER A 140 -2.85 -18.47 12.11
N ALA A 141 -2.97 -17.13 12.05
CA ALA A 141 -3.27 -16.40 10.83
C ALA A 141 -2.18 -16.59 9.76
N LYS A 142 -0.90 -16.51 10.15
CA LYS A 142 0.24 -16.77 9.27
C LYS A 142 0.17 -18.17 8.64
N ARG A 143 0.00 -19.20 9.47
CA ARG A 143 -0.08 -20.59 9.01
C ARG A 143 -1.29 -20.82 8.10
N THR A 144 -2.42 -20.29 8.49
CA THR A 144 -3.69 -20.48 7.76
C THR A 144 -3.63 -19.80 6.40
N SER A 145 -3.21 -18.55 6.33
CA SER A 145 -3.09 -17.81 5.05
C SER A 145 -2.15 -18.51 4.07
N LYS A 146 -0.97 -18.93 4.54
CA LYS A 146 -0.01 -19.68 3.72
C LYS A 146 -0.61 -20.98 3.18
N LYS A 147 -1.23 -21.78 4.05
CA LYS A 147 -1.86 -23.06 3.66
C LYS A 147 -2.97 -22.87 2.62
N TYR A 148 -3.85 -21.88 2.81
CA TYR A 148 -4.96 -21.64 1.88
C TYR A 148 -4.45 -21.13 0.53
N LEU A 149 -3.55 -20.17 0.49
CA LEU A 149 -2.99 -19.66 -0.75
C LEU A 149 -2.27 -20.76 -1.54
N GLN A 150 -1.47 -21.60 -0.88
CA GLN A 150 -0.80 -22.75 -1.52
C GLN A 150 -1.82 -23.75 -2.09
N LYS A 151 -2.91 -24.03 -1.34
CA LYS A 151 -3.99 -24.90 -1.82
C LYS A 151 -4.69 -24.35 -3.06
N MET A 152 -4.77 -23.02 -3.17
CA MET A 152 -5.34 -22.32 -4.32
C MET A 152 -4.37 -22.22 -5.52
N GLY A 153 -3.14 -22.72 -5.38
CA GLY A 153 -2.13 -22.71 -6.43
C GLY A 153 -1.26 -21.44 -6.49
N VAL A 154 -1.25 -20.64 -5.42
CA VAL A 154 -0.35 -19.49 -5.31
C VAL A 154 1.06 -19.94 -4.95
N ASN A 155 2.06 -19.53 -5.72
CA ASN A 155 3.47 -19.72 -5.43
C ASN A 155 3.95 -18.65 -4.43
N ILE A 156 4.30 -19.06 -3.20
CA ILE A 156 4.73 -18.14 -2.13
C ILE A 156 6.24 -18.21 -1.99
N ILE A 157 6.92 -17.06 -2.18
CA ILE A 157 8.36 -16.89 -2.08
C ILE A 157 8.63 -15.94 -0.92
N THR A 158 9.09 -16.49 0.20
CA THR A 158 9.42 -15.74 1.42
C THR A 158 10.93 -15.47 1.53
N GLU A 159 11.34 -14.61 2.47
CA GLU A 159 12.73 -14.24 2.74
C GLU A 159 13.45 -13.70 1.48
N THR A 160 12.67 -13.06 0.59
CA THR A 160 13.14 -12.63 -0.73
C THR A 160 12.60 -11.23 -1.05
N PHE A 161 13.51 -10.34 -1.43
CA PHE A 161 13.19 -8.98 -1.85
C PHE A 161 13.30 -8.85 -3.37
N VAL A 162 12.53 -7.94 -3.94
CA VAL A 162 12.68 -7.50 -5.32
C VAL A 162 13.79 -6.45 -5.37
N LYS A 163 14.79 -6.67 -6.22
CA LYS A 163 15.89 -5.73 -6.46
C LYS A 163 15.57 -4.76 -7.59
N ARG A 164 15.00 -5.28 -8.67
CA ARG A 164 14.77 -4.54 -9.91
C ARG A 164 13.53 -5.07 -10.62
N TYR A 165 12.84 -4.18 -11.35
CA TYR A 165 11.78 -4.54 -12.27
C TYR A 165 11.71 -3.51 -13.40
N ASP A 166 11.90 -3.96 -14.64
CA ASP A 166 11.95 -3.13 -15.84
C ASP A 166 10.65 -3.16 -16.69
N GLY A 167 9.58 -3.73 -16.13
CA GLY A 167 8.29 -3.94 -16.81
C GLY A 167 8.15 -5.31 -17.47
N ASN A 168 9.22 -6.13 -17.47
CA ASN A 168 9.23 -7.48 -18.03
C ASN A 168 9.97 -8.50 -17.15
N LEU A 169 11.11 -8.10 -16.62
CA LEU A 169 11.98 -8.95 -15.79
C LEU A 169 12.01 -8.46 -14.36
N LEU A 170 11.69 -9.34 -13.43
CA LEU A 170 11.73 -9.11 -11.99
C LEU A 170 12.96 -9.82 -11.40
N GLU A 171 13.95 -9.07 -10.95
CA GLU A 171 15.15 -9.60 -10.32
C GLU A 171 14.96 -9.69 -8.80
N LEU A 172 15.24 -10.88 -8.24
CA LEU A 172 15.09 -11.18 -6.84
C LEU A 172 16.42 -11.17 -6.07
N SER A 173 16.36 -10.97 -4.76
CA SER A 173 17.54 -10.94 -3.89
C SER A 173 18.29 -12.28 -3.82
N ASN A 174 17.63 -13.39 -4.08
CA ASN A 174 18.19 -14.73 -4.12
C ASN A 174 18.84 -15.09 -5.48
N GLY A 175 18.90 -14.14 -6.42
CA GLY A 175 19.46 -14.32 -7.76
C GLY A 175 18.49 -14.86 -8.82
N ASN A 176 17.28 -15.23 -8.43
CA ASN A 176 16.26 -15.68 -9.39
C ASN A 176 15.71 -14.51 -10.19
N ILE A 177 15.30 -14.77 -11.42
CA ILE A 177 14.62 -13.85 -12.31
C ILE A 177 13.24 -14.42 -12.64
N ILE A 178 12.21 -13.60 -12.56
CA ILE A 178 10.84 -13.93 -12.98
C ILE A 178 10.47 -13.03 -14.14
N LYS A 179 10.07 -13.61 -15.28
CA LYS A 179 9.42 -12.87 -16.35
C LYS A 179 7.98 -12.61 -15.92
N SER A 180 7.58 -11.34 -15.85
CA SER A 180 6.21 -10.96 -15.48
C SER A 180 5.88 -9.59 -16.06
N LYS A 181 4.83 -9.53 -16.86
CA LYS A 181 4.27 -8.28 -17.40
C LYS A 181 3.33 -7.60 -16.38
N THR A 182 2.91 -8.33 -15.35
CA THR A 182 1.98 -7.84 -14.33
C THR A 182 2.61 -7.98 -12.95
N VAL A 183 3.12 -6.87 -12.41
CA VAL A 183 3.65 -6.80 -11.05
C VAL A 183 2.81 -5.82 -10.25
N ILE A 184 2.19 -6.30 -9.15
CA ILE A 184 1.40 -5.48 -8.22
C ILE A 184 2.23 -5.28 -6.95
N TRP A 185 2.53 -4.03 -6.64
CA TRP A 185 3.35 -3.66 -5.50
C TRP A 185 2.50 -3.35 -4.26
N ALA A 186 2.50 -4.28 -3.31
CA ALA A 186 1.81 -4.20 -2.02
C ALA A 186 2.79 -4.28 -0.82
N ALA A 187 4.10 -4.00 -1.03
CA ALA A 187 5.17 -4.26 -0.06
C ALA A 187 5.25 -3.25 1.10
N GLY A 188 4.41 -2.24 1.12
CA GLY A 188 4.34 -1.30 2.22
C GLY A 188 3.83 0.08 1.83
N VAL A 189 3.65 0.89 2.86
CA VAL A 189 3.16 2.26 2.73
C VAL A 189 4.09 3.23 3.46
N ILE A 190 4.12 4.48 3.00
CA ILE A 190 4.90 5.58 3.58
C ILE A 190 3.98 6.80 3.72
N GLY A 191 4.12 7.55 4.82
CA GLY A 191 3.34 8.77 5.03
C GLY A 191 3.52 9.78 3.91
N ASN A 192 2.44 10.42 3.51
CA ASN A 192 2.51 11.52 2.56
C ASN A 192 3.29 12.69 3.15
N THR A 193 4.10 13.35 2.34
CA THR A 193 4.88 14.51 2.77
C THR A 193 4.06 15.78 2.67
N ILE A 194 4.25 16.67 3.63
CA ILE A 194 3.75 18.04 3.60
C ILE A 194 4.88 18.98 4.07
N LYS A 195 5.05 20.09 3.39
CA LYS A 195 6.10 21.07 3.73
C LYS A 195 5.68 21.96 4.91
N GLY A 196 6.66 22.51 5.62
CA GLY A 196 6.46 23.54 6.64
C GLY A 196 6.14 23.03 8.04
N LEU A 197 6.13 21.73 8.27
CA LEU A 197 6.15 21.15 9.61
C LEU A 197 7.59 21.15 10.16
N PRO A 198 7.77 21.26 11.50
CA PRO A 198 9.10 21.18 12.13
C PRO A 198 9.83 19.88 11.74
N ASN A 199 11.13 19.96 11.42
CA ASN A 199 11.91 18.83 10.91
C ASN A 199 12.04 17.64 11.88
N ASN A 200 11.85 17.86 13.18
CA ASN A 200 12.00 16.86 14.23
C ASN A 200 10.74 16.01 14.51
N ILE A 201 9.64 16.26 13.81
CA ILE A 201 8.37 15.54 14.05
C ILE A 201 8.08 14.43 13.04
N GLN A 202 8.90 14.32 11.99
CA GLN A 202 8.80 13.20 11.06
C GLN A 202 9.49 11.98 11.64
N ALA A 203 8.73 10.93 11.82
CA ALA A 203 9.20 9.65 12.34
C ALA A 203 9.40 8.62 11.20
N VAL A 204 9.71 7.38 11.59
CA VAL A 204 9.88 6.26 10.68
C VAL A 204 8.69 6.14 9.71
N GLY A 205 9.01 6.00 8.43
CA GLY A 205 8.00 5.90 7.37
C GLY A 205 7.30 7.23 7.05
N ASN A 206 7.95 8.37 7.25
CA ASN A 206 7.40 9.73 7.04
C ASN A 206 6.11 10.02 7.82
N ARG A 207 5.86 9.28 8.90
CA ARG A 207 4.70 9.52 9.76
C ARG A 207 4.98 10.67 10.72
N ILE A 208 3.93 11.38 11.11
CA ILE A 208 3.99 12.49 12.06
C ILE A 208 3.82 11.96 13.48
N GLU A 209 4.80 12.20 14.35
CA GLU A 209 4.72 11.78 15.74
C GLU A 209 3.69 12.62 16.52
N VAL A 210 2.78 11.92 17.21
CA VAL A 210 1.69 12.55 17.98
C VAL A 210 1.59 11.95 19.38
N ASN A 211 1.15 12.77 20.32
CA ASN A 211 0.83 12.32 21.67
C ASN A 211 -0.53 11.58 21.75
N ARG A 212 -0.96 11.24 22.97
CA ARG A 212 -2.21 10.51 23.22
C ARG A 212 -3.49 11.28 22.88
N THR A 213 -3.41 12.58 22.69
CA THR A 213 -4.53 13.44 22.26
C THR A 213 -4.49 13.77 20.77
N ASN A 214 -3.61 13.09 20.01
CA ASN A 214 -3.33 13.35 18.59
C ASN A 214 -2.66 14.69 18.28
N LEU A 215 -2.22 15.43 19.30
CA LEU A 215 -1.45 16.66 19.11
C LEU A 215 -0.07 16.31 18.56
N VAL A 216 0.35 17.02 17.53
CA VAL A 216 1.69 16.91 16.93
C VAL A 216 2.73 17.45 17.93
N GLU A 217 3.77 16.68 18.21
CA GLU A 217 4.80 17.08 19.16
C GLU A 217 5.47 18.40 18.76
N GLY A 218 5.70 19.27 19.74
CA GLY A 218 6.27 20.60 19.50
C GLY A 218 5.31 21.64 18.95
N THR A 219 4.03 21.31 18.77
CA THR A 219 2.99 22.27 18.36
C THR A 219 1.93 22.46 19.45
N LYS A 220 1.10 23.49 19.32
CA LYS A 220 0.03 23.80 20.29
C LYS A 220 -1.37 23.48 19.77
N ASN A 221 -1.55 23.48 18.45
CA ASN A 221 -2.85 23.46 17.79
C ASN A 221 -2.86 22.67 16.47
N ILE A 222 -1.81 21.90 16.20
CA ILE A 222 -1.73 21.01 15.03
C ILE A 222 -1.90 19.58 15.49
N PHE A 223 -2.81 18.84 14.87
CA PHE A 223 -3.13 17.46 15.18
C PHE A 223 -2.92 16.59 13.92
N ALA A 224 -2.60 15.32 14.12
CA ALA A 224 -2.56 14.35 13.02
C ALA A 224 -3.33 13.08 13.39
N ILE A 225 -4.06 12.54 12.43
CA ILE A 225 -4.89 11.33 12.59
C ILE A 225 -4.75 10.39 11.38
N GLY A 226 -5.10 9.13 11.57
CA GLY A 226 -5.06 8.11 10.53
C GLY A 226 -3.65 7.62 10.23
N ASP A 227 -3.44 7.16 9.00
CA ASP A 227 -2.21 6.48 8.60
C ASP A 227 -0.96 7.37 8.69
N ILE A 228 -1.12 8.69 8.58
CA ILE A 228 -0.03 9.66 8.73
C ILE A 228 0.44 9.82 10.17
N ALA A 229 -0.43 9.57 11.16
CA ALA A 229 -0.12 9.79 12.58
C ALA A 229 0.63 8.60 13.20
N LEU A 230 1.77 8.84 13.83
CA LEU A 230 2.51 7.86 14.63
C LEU A 230 2.25 8.08 16.11
N MET A 231 1.28 7.36 16.67
CA MET A 231 0.99 7.37 18.09
C MET A 231 1.63 6.15 18.76
N LYS A 232 2.59 6.35 19.63
CA LYS A 232 3.22 5.30 20.44
C LYS A 232 2.42 5.07 21.73
N THR A 233 2.33 3.81 22.16
CA THR A 233 1.72 3.42 23.42
C THR A 233 2.52 2.26 24.03
N PRO A 234 2.37 1.91 25.33
CA PRO A 234 3.06 0.75 25.92
C PRO A 234 2.84 -0.55 25.15
N LYS A 235 1.63 -0.75 24.59
CA LYS A 235 1.29 -1.92 23.78
C LYS A 235 1.85 -1.82 22.34
N TYR A 236 1.99 -0.62 21.80
CA TYR A 236 2.43 -0.36 20.42
C TYR A 236 3.61 0.60 20.42
N GLN A 237 4.77 0.13 20.86
CA GLN A 237 5.99 0.94 20.99
C GLN A 237 6.52 1.48 19.64
N LYS A 238 6.24 0.74 18.55
CA LYS A 238 6.55 1.16 17.16
C LYS A 238 5.44 2.00 16.51
N GLY A 239 4.45 2.42 17.30
CA GLY A 239 3.26 3.13 16.84
C GLY A 239 2.09 2.21 16.51
N HIS A 240 0.88 2.76 16.56
CA HIS A 240 -0.33 2.06 16.16
C HIS A 240 -0.25 1.68 14.67
N PRO A 241 -0.85 0.51 14.29
CA PRO A 241 -0.90 0.08 12.89
C PRO A 241 -1.77 1.03 12.04
N GLN A 242 -1.46 1.11 10.76
CA GLN A 242 -2.18 1.91 9.77
C GLN A 242 -3.42 1.14 9.31
N LEU A 243 -4.51 1.29 10.05
CA LEU A 243 -5.78 0.59 9.86
C LEU A 243 -6.94 1.58 9.98
N ALA A 244 -8.00 1.35 9.21
CA ALA A 244 -9.20 2.20 9.19
C ALA A 244 -9.84 2.37 10.58
N ASN A 245 -9.94 1.30 11.38
CA ASN A 245 -10.48 1.37 12.73
C ASN A 245 -9.60 2.20 13.68
N VAL A 246 -8.29 2.22 13.50
CA VAL A 246 -7.37 3.09 14.25
C VAL A 246 -7.63 4.55 13.88
N ALA A 247 -7.73 4.87 12.59
CA ALA A 247 -8.04 6.22 12.09
C ALA A 247 -9.39 6.74 12.64
N ILE A 248 -10.43 5.90 12.60
CA ILE A 248 -11.76 6.23 13.14
C ILE A 248 -11.70 6.51 14.64
N ASN A 249 -10.99 5.69 15.42
CA ASN A 249 -10.87 5.88 16.85
C ASN A 249 -10.04 7.13 17.20
N GLN A 250 -9.00 7.44 16.45
CA GLN A 250 -8.23 8.68 16.59
C GLN A 250 -9.10 9.91 16.32
N ALA A 251 -9.90 9.88 15.25
CA ALA A 251 -10.81 10.98 14.92
C ALA A 251 -11.86 11.21 16.02
N LYS A 252 -12.48 10.14 16.54
CA LYS A 252 -13.46 10.23 17.64
C LYS A 252 -12.82 10.77 18.91
N ASN A 253 -11.63 10.29 19.27
CA ASN A 253 -10.89 10.77 20.44
C ASN A 253 -10.51 12.26 20.32
N LEU A 254 -10.02 12.67 19.14
CA LEU A 254 -9.70 14.07 18.87
C LEU A 254 -10.93 14.96 18.97
N ALA A 255 -12.04 14.59 18.34
CA ALA A 255 -13.29 15.35 18.40
C ALA A 255 -13.80 15.51 19.84
N PHE A 256 -13.75 14.44 20.64
CA PHE A 256 -14.12 14.49 22.05
C PHE A 256 -13.23 15.45 22.86
N ASN A 257 -11.91 15.41 22.65
CA ASN A 257 -10.97 16.28 23.34
C ASN A 257 -11.13 17.75 22.95
N LEU A 258 -11.31 18.05 21.67
CA LEU A 258 -11.53 19.43 21.20
C LEU A 258 -12.84 20.02 21.72
N ASN A 259 -13.91 19.20 21.83
CA ASN A 259 -15.18 19.66 22.41
C ASN A 259 -15.11 19.94 23.92
N LYS A 260 -14.20 19.27 24.64
CA LYS A 260 -13.97 19.54 26.06
C LYS A 260 -13.11 20.78 26.34
N ALA A 261 -12.32 21.20 25.35
CA ALA A 261 -11.43 22.35 25.46
C ALA A 261 -12.12 23.68 25.13
N LYS A 262 -13.35 23.61 24.64
CA LYS A 262 -14.27 24.79 24.53
C LYS A 262 -14.96 25.08 25.85
#